data_dba13c1bbc50644d0fc3cf0091d092f5
#
_entry.id   dba13c1bbc50644d0fc3cf0091d092f5
#
_cell.length_a   1.000
_cell.length_b   1.000
_cell.length_c   1.000
_cell.angle_alpha   90.00
_cell.angle_beta   90.00
_cell.angle_gamma   90.00
#
_symmetry.space_group_name_H-M   'P 1'
#
loop_
_entity.id
_entity.type
_entity.pdbx_description
1 polymer ?
#
loop_
_entity_poly.entity_id
_entity_poly.type
_entity_poly.pdbx_seq_one_letter_code
_entity_poly.pdbx_strand_id
1 'polypeptide(L)'
;MWCEKVTEGDRNHRIKLAAAPWSLNKLARRTLKHSLWLAIGVLTGLTFVGYFTPIRPLAAELLTLQLGGVALFWVLFFTAATYINAGLLREAVCLHMCPYARFQSVMFDQDTLIVSYDPRRGEARGPRKKTADYKAQGLGDCIDCTLCVQVCPTGIDIRDGL
;
A
#
# COMPACT_ATOMS: atom_id res chain seq x y z
N MET A 1 2.14 0.98 4.14
CA MET A 1 2.70 -0.38 4.37
C MET A 1 3.09 -0.65 5.81
N TRP A 2 3.95 0.16 6.47
CA TRP A 2 4.34 -0.09 7.87
C TRP A 2 3.14 -0.04 8.83
N CYS A 3 2.35 1.01 8.82
CA CYS A 3 1.14 1.14 9.66
C CYS A 3 0.17 -0.03 9.46
N GLU A 4 -0.05 -0.47 8.24
CA GLU A 4 -0.94 -1.60 7.91
C GLU A 4 -0.38 -2.91 8.44
N LYS A 5 0.95 -3.12 8.34
CA LYS A 5 1.60 -4.30 8.87
C LYS A 5 1.50 -4.37 10.40
N VAL A 6 1.63 -3.24 11.07
CA VAL A 6 1.53 -3.14 12.54
C VAL A 6 0.09 -3.34 13.02
N THR A 7 -0.91 -2.80 12.32
CA THR A 7 -2.31 -2.81 12.77
C THR A 7 -3.09 -4.05 12.30
N GLU A 8 -2.92 -4.44 11.05
CA GLU A 8 -3.69 -5.51 10.41
C GLU A 8 -2.86 -6.79 10.20
N GLY A 9 -1.53 -6.72 10.41
CA GLY A 9 -0.61 -7.85 10.22
C GLY A 9 -0.21 -8.07 8.77
N ASP A 10 0.30 -9.27 8.48
CA ASP A 10 0.74 -9.67 7.16
C ASP A 10 -0.42 -9.77 6.17
N ARG A 11 -0.09 -9.72 4.86
CA ARG A 11 -1.04 -9.68 3.77
C ARG A 11 -2.10 -10.80 3.83
N ASN A 12 -1.69 -12.03 4.09
CA ASN A 12 -2.63 -13.16 4.18
C ASN A 12 -3.64 -12.97 5.33
N HIS A 13 -3.19 -12.35 6.43
CA HIS A 13 -4.06 -12.01 7.54
C HIS A 13 -5.04 -10.89 7.17
N ARG A 14 -4.59 -9.89 6.40
CA ARG A 14 -5.45 -8.78 5.91
C ARG A 14 -6.54 -9.26 4.98
N ILE A 15 -6.23 -10.20 4.06
CA ILE A 15 -7.23 -10.80 3.16
C ILE A 15 -8.30 -11.54 3.97
N LYS A 16 -7.88 -12.37 4.94
CA LYS A 16 -8.81 -13.06 5.84
C LYS A 16 -9.64 -12.09 6.67
N LEU A 17 -9.03 -11.03 7.19
CA LEU A 17 -9.70 -9.98 7.95
C LEU A 17 -10.71 -9.21 7.09
N ALA A 18 -10.39 -8.96 5.82
CA ALA A 18 -11.30 -8.30 4.89
C ALA A 18 -12.54 -9.15 4.61
N ALA A 19 -12.38 -10.46 4.39
CA ALA A 19 -13.46 -11.41 4.13
C ALA A 19 -14.29 -11.76 5.40
N ALA A 20 -13.73 -11.55 6.61
CA ALA A 20 -14.43 -11.86 7.86
C ALA A 20 -15.65 -10.94 8.09
N PRO A 21 -16.71 -11.41 8.75
CA PRO A 21 -17.85 -10.58 9.13
C PRO A 21 -17.44 -9.44 10.07
N TRP A 22 -18.29 -8.44 10.20
CA TRP A 22 -18.03 -7.30 11.09
C TRP A 22 -17.93 -7.78 12.54
N SER A 23 -16.79 -7.48 13.18
CA SER A 23 -16.51 -7.77 14.57
C SER A 23 -15.84 -6.58 15.25
N LEU A 24 -15.95 -6.46 16.57
CA LEU A 24 -15.31 -5.40 17.35
C LEU A 24 -13.80 -5.36 17.12
N ASN A 25 -13.15 -6.52 16.99
CA ASN A 25 -11.72 -6.60 16.71
C ASN A 25 -11.37 -6.05 15.31
N LYS A 26 -12.20 -6.33 14.30
CA LYS A 26 -12.05 -5.77 12.94
C LYS A 26 -12.20 -4.25 12.95
N LEU A 27 -13.20 -3.75 13.71
CA LEU A 27 -13.42 -2.32 13.85
C LEU A 27 -12.24 -1.64 14.55
N ALA A 28 -11.77 -2.17 15.67
CA ALA A 28 -10.64 -1.65 16.43
C ALA A 28 -9.36 -1.57 15.60
N ARG A 29 -9.06 -2.60 14.81
CA ARG A 29 -7.88 -2.60 13.92
C ARG A 29 -7.99 -1.57 12.80
N ARG A 30 -9.18 -1.40 12.22
CA ARG A 30 -9.42 -0.37 11.20
C ARG A 30 -9.33 1.03 11.78
N THR A 31 -9.96 1.30 12.91
CA THR A 31 -9.87 2.61 13.56
C THR A 31 -8.44 2.95 13.95
N LEU A 32 -7.69 1.99 14.49
CA LEU A 32 -6.26 2.18 14.81
C LEU A 32 -5.43 2.52 13.56
N LYS A 33 -5.68 1.85 12.44
CA LYS A 33 -5.02 2.18 11.17
C LYS A 33 -5.29 3.61 10.73
N HIS A 34 -6.56 4.02 10.70
CA HIS A 34 -6.94 5.36 10.27
C HIS A 34 -6.45 6.45 11.24
N SER A 35 -6.44 6.18 12.55
CA SER A 35 -5.88 7.13 13.53
C SER A 35 -4.37 7.30 13.37
N LEU A 36 -3.62 6.22 13.09
CA LEU A 36 -2.19 6.32 12.76
C LEU A 36 -1.95 7.12 11.47
N TRP A 37 -2.73 6.89 10.44
CA TRP A 37 -2.63 7.66 9.20
C TRP A 37 -2.95 9.14 9.43
N LEU A 38 -3.98 9.43 10.21
CA LEU A 38 -4.35 10.79 10.57
C LEU A 38 -3.25 11.47 11.39
N ALA A 39 -2.68 10.78 12.37
CA ALA A 39 -1.58 11.30 13.18
C ALA A 39 -0.35 11.65 12.32
N ILE A 40 0.03 10.76 11.39
CA ILE A 40 1.11 11.05 10.44
C ILE A 40 0.76 12.24 9.54
N GLY A 41 -0.48 12.32 9.06
CA GLY A 41 -0.97 13.45 8.27
C GLY A 41 -0.88 14.78 9.01
N VAL A 42 -1.31 14.82 10.27
CA VAL A 42 -1.22 16.01 11.14
C VAL A 42 0.24 16.40 11.38
N LEU A 43 1.12 15.44 11.68
CA LEU A 43 2.55 15.71 11.85
C LEU A 43 3.16 16.28 10.57
N THR A 44 2.80 15.75 9.41
CA THR A 44 3.24 16.27 8.12
C THR A 44 2.73 17.68 7.89
N GLY A 45 1.44 17.94 8.14
CA GLY A 45 0.84 19.27 8.03
C GLY A 45 1.50 20.29 8.93
N LEU A 46 1.75 19.94 10.19
CA LEU A 46 2.47 20.78 11.14
C LEU A 46 3.90 21.06 10.70
N THR A 47 4.59 20.07 10.16
CA THR A 47 5.96 20.25 9.65
C THR A 47 6.00 21.25 8.49
N PHE A 48 5.07 21.12 7.54
CA PHE A 48 4.99 22.06 6.42
C PHE A 48 4.68 23.49 6.85
N VAL A 49 3.67 23.66 7.69
CA VAL A 49 3.30 25.01 8.19
C VAL A 49 4.37 25.56 9.12
N GLY A 50 5.00 24.71 9.93
CA GLY A 50 6.10 25.06 10.81
C GLY A 50 7.39 25.50 10.10
N TYR A 51 7.50 25.26 8.79
CA TYR A 51 8.58 25.80 7.98
C TYR A 51 8.45 27.32 7.75
N PHE A 52 7.22 27.82 7.72
CA PHE A 52 6.91 29.26 7.51
C PHE A 52 6.55 29.99 8.81
N THR A 53 6.17 29.27 9.85
CA THR A 53 5.77 29.82 11.15
C THR A 53 6.54 29.15 12.28
N PRO A 54 6.80 29.85 13.41
CA PRO A 54 7.49 29.24 14.53
C PRO A 54 6.72 28.02 15.06
N ILE A 55 7.37 26.85 15.05
CA ILE A 55 6.72 25.57 15.35
C ILE A 55 6.25 25.44 16.81
N ARG A 56 6.96 26.09 17.75
CA ARG A 56 6.60 26.00 19.18
C ARG A 56 5.24 26.62 19.50
N PRO A 57 4.94 27.89 19.12
CA PRO A 57 3.60 28.44 19.32
C PRO A 57 2.55 27.69 18.49
N LEU A 58 2.85 27.31 17.24
CA LEU A 58 1.93 26.56 16.39
C LEU A 58 1.48 25.24 17.04
N ALA A 59 2.41 24.50 17.64
CA ALA A 59 2.08 23.25 18.34
C ALA A 59 1.27 23.50 19.62
N ALA A 60 1.60 24.54 20.38
CA ALA A 60 0.83 24.91 21.56
C ALA A 60 -0.59 25.36 21.21
N GLU A 61 -0.75 26.19 20.19
CA GLU A 61 -2.05 26.64 19.68
C GLU A 61 -2.90 25.48 19.13
N LEU A 62 -2.27 24.49 18.50
CA LEU A 62 -2.97 23.28 18.08
C LEU A 62 -3.54 22.51 19.27
N LEU A 63 -2.74 22.34 20.34
CA LEU A 63 -3.19 21.62 21.54
C LEU A 63 -4.29 22.38 22.28
N THR A 64 -4.28 23.71 22.24
CA THR A 64 -5.31 24.57 22.86
C THR A 64 -6.50 24.83 21.92
N LEU A 65 -6.46 24.32 20.68
CA LEU A 65 -7.47 24.57 19.65
C LEU A 65 -7.68 26.06 19.33
N GLN A 66 -6.66 26.88 19.50
CA GLN A 66 -6.68 28.33 19.27
C GLN A 66 -5.89 28.76 18.03
N LEU A 67 -5.70 27.86 17.07
CA LEU A 67 -5.01 28.14 15.82
C LEU A 67 -5.69 29.29 15.05
N GLY A 68 -4.90 30.23 14.59
CA GLY A 68 -5.36 31.26 13.66
C GLY A 68 -5.93 30.63 12.39
N GLY A 69 -7.01 31.21 11.83
CA GLY A 69 -7.76 30.60 10.71
C GLY A 69 -6.91 30.22 9.50
N VAL A 70 -5.89 31.01 9.16
CA VAL A 70 -4.98 30.73 8.03
C VAL A 70 -4.07 29.53 8.34
N ALA A 71 -3.49 29.47 9.53
CA ALA A 71 -2.65 28.35 9.95
C ALA A 71 -3.48 27.05 10.03
N LEU A 72 -4.68 27.13 10.60
CA LEU A 72 -5.61 26.00 10.66
C LEU A 72 -5.95 25.47 9.27
N PHE A 73 -6.30 26.36 8.32
CA PHE A 73 -6.60 25.98 6.94
C PHE A 73 -5.45 25.20 6.30
N TRP A 74 -4.21 25.69 6.40
CA TRP A 74 -3.06 25.02 5.79
C TRP A 74 -2.70 23.70 6.49
N VAL A 75 -2.77 23.62 7.80
CA VAL A 75 -2.57 22.36 8.53
C VAL A 75 -3.59 21.33 8.11
N LEU A 76 -4.87 21.68 8.03
CA LEU A 76 -5.92 20.77 7.57
C LEU A 76 -5.75 20.38 6.12
N PHE A 77 -5.37 21.30 5.24
CA PHE A 77 -5.13 21.04 3.83
C PHE A 77 -4.00 20.01 3.64
N PHE A 78 -2.84 20.21 4.25
CA PHE A 78 -1.72 19.27 4.13
C PHE A 78 -2.01 17.92 4.83
N THR A 79 -2.73 17.95 5.94
CA THR A 79 -3.20 16.72 6.61
C THR A 79 -4.12 15.92 5.69
N ALA A 80 -5.13 16.56 5.10
CA ALA A 80 -6.05 15.90 4.17
C ALA A 80 -5.35 15.42 2.91
N ALA A 81 -4.47 16.23 2.32
CA ALA A 81 -3.69 15.85 1.16
C ALA A 81 -2.82 14.61 1.45
N THR A 82 -2.11 14.59 2.58
CA THR A 82 -1.29 13.44 2.98
C THR A 82 -2.15 12.21 3.25
N TYR A 83 -3.25 12.36 3.97
CA TYR A 83 -4.15 11.25 4.29
C TYR A 83 -4.77 10.63 3.03
N ILE A 84 -5.24 11.46 2.10
CA ILE A 84 -5.87 11.00 0.86
C ILE A 84 -4.82 10.35 -0.06
N ASN A 85 -3.70 11.03 -0.31
CA ASN A 85 -2.71 10.53 -1.27
C ASN A 85 -1.93 9.32 -0.74
N ALA A 86 -1.45 9.35 0.50
CA ALA A 86 -0.65 8.27 1.07
C ALA A 86 -1.49 7.14 1.66
N GLY A 87 -2.69 7.43 2.15
CA GLY A 87 -3.59 6.46 2.75
C GLY A 87 -4.53 5.80 1.76
N LEU A 88 -5.34 6.58 1.06
CA LEU A 88 -6.44 6.08 0.23
C LEU A 88 -6.05 5.84 -1.22
N LEU A 89 -5.37 6.81 -1.85
CA LEU A 89 -5.09 6.80 -3.30
C LEU A 89 -3.66 6.37 -3.64
N ARG A 90 -2.94 5.80 -2.70
CA ARG A 90 -1.51 5.47 -2.83
C ARG A 90 -1.14 4.82 -4.16
N GLU A 91 -1.84 3.76 -4.55
CA GLU A 91 -1.56 3.03 -5.80
C GLU A 91 -2.03 3.82 -7.02
N ALA A 92 -3.19 4.45 -6.96
CA ALA A 92 -3.74 5.25 -8.04
C ALA A 92 -2.86 6.48 -8.35
N VAL A 93 -2.32 7.14 -7.32
CA VAL A 93 -1.39 8.28 -7.49
C VAL A 93 -0.11 7.83 -8.19
N CYS A 94 0.47 6.69 -7.79
CA CYS A 94 1.67 6.16 -8.42
C CYS A 94 1.43 5.73 -9.88
N LEU A 95 0.28 5.15 -10.19
CA LEU A 95 -0.04 4.64 -11.52
C LEU A 95 -0.45 5.74 -12.50
N HIS A 96 -1.22 6.76 -12.04
CA HIS A 96 -1.86 7.72 -12.93
C HIS A 96 -1.29 9.13 -12.85
N MET A 97 -0.81 9.57 -11.68
CA MET A 97 -0.39 10.95 -11.45
C MET A 97 1.12 11.13 -11.35
N CYS A 98 1.86 10.08 -10.95
CA CYS A 98 3.29 10.20 -10.73
C CYS A 98 4.04 10.22 -12.07
N PRO A 99 4.69 11.32 -12.45
CA PRO A 99 5.46 11.39 -13.71
C PRO A 99 6.64 10.41 -13.71
N TYR A 100 7.19 10.09 -12.52
CA TYR A 100 8.29 9.14 -12.38
C TYR A 100 7.92 7.73 -12.88
N ALA A 101 6.71 7.26 -12.63
CA ALA A 101 6.26 5.95 -13.10
C ALA A 101 6.26 5.88 -14.65
N ARG A 102 5.95 6.98 -15.33
CA ARG A 102 6.02 7.08 -16.79
C ARG A 102 7.46 7.14 -17.30
N PHE A 103 8.33 7.86 -16.63
CA PHE A 103 9.77 7.88 -16.97
C PHE A 103 10.39 6.49 -16.79
N GLN A 104 10.05 5.80 -15.72
CA GLN A 104 10.56 4.46 -15.45
C GLN A 104 10.19 3.47 -16.56
N SER A 105 9.01 3.57 -17.16
CA SER A 105 8.59 2.69 -18.26
C SER A 105 9.41 2.86 -19.55
N VAL A 106 10.06 4.00 -19.72
CA VAL A 106 10.93 4.30 -20.89
C VAL A 106 12.39 3.90 -20.63
N MET A 107 12.76 3.69 -19.36
CA MET A 107 14.12 3.31 -18.94
C MET A 107 14.39 1.80 -19.00
N PHE A 108 13.45 0.99 -19.51
CA PHE A 108 13.66 -0.43 -19.70
C PHE A 108 14.58 -0.67 -20.89
N ASP A 109 15.59 -1.49 -20.67
CA ASP A 109 16.57 -1.92 -21.62
C ASP A 109 16.60 -3.48 -21.61
N GLN A 110 17.35 -4.08 -22.55
CA GLN A 110 17.41 -5.54 -22.69
C GLN A 110 18.03 -6.26 -21.48
N ASP A 111 18.85 -5.54 -20.71
CA ASP A 111 19.52 -6.07 -19.51
C ASP A 111 18.72 -5.82 -18.23
N THR A 112 17.54 -5.18 -18.32
CA THR A 112 16.71 -4.89 -17.15
C THR A 112 16.07 -6.14 -16.59
N LEU A 113 16.28 -6.39 -15.29
CA LEU A 113 15.63 -7.50 -14.59
C LEU A 113 14.14 -7.24 -14.45
N ILE A 114 13.34 -8.09 -15.04
CA ILE A 114 11.88 -8.06 -14.96
C ILE A 114 11.35 -9.30 -14.24
N VAL A 115 10.19 -9.14 -13.58
CA VAL A 115 9.45 -10.29 -13.03
C VAL A 115 8.45 -10.75 -14.06
N SER A 116 8.73 -11.90 -14.70
CA SER A 116 7.87 -12.51 -15.69
C SER A 116 7.56 -13.97 -15.34
N TYR A 117 6.49 -14.49 -15.92
CA TYR A 117 6.14 -15.90 -15.82
C TYR A 117 6.74 -16.66 -17.00
N ASP A 118 7.46 -17.75 -16.71
CA ASP A 118 7.98 -18.66 -17.73
C ASP A 118 7.06 -19.88 -17.86
N PRO A 119 6.28 -19.98 -18.95
CA PRO A 119 5.37 -21.11 -19.16
C PRO A 119 6.10 -22.45 -19.27
N ARG A 120 7.35 -22.48 -19.75
CA ARG A 120 8.13 -23.72 -19.89
C ARG A 120 8.45 -24.35 -18.53
N ARG A 121 8.61 -23.53 -17.49
CA ARG A 121 8.81 -23.98 -16.10
C ARG A 121 7.50 -24.14 -15.33
N GLY A 122 6.55 -23.25 -15.57
CA GLY A 122 5.37 -23.07 -14.74
C GLY A 122 4.19 -23.97 -15.09
N GLU A 123 4.07 -24.38 -16.35
CA GLU A 123 3.00 -25.28 -16.81
C GLU A 123 3.37 -26.78 -16.59
N ALA A 124 2.42 -27.68 -16.27
CA ALA A 124 1.02 -27.41 -15.97
C ALA A 124 0.84 -26.92 -14.51
N ARG A 125 0.01 -25.88 -14.35
CA ARG A 125 -0.27 -25.30 -13.03
C ARG A 125 -1.18 -26.22 -12.20
N GLY A 126 -0.91 -26.35 -10.90
CA GLY A 126 -1.81 -27.11 -10.04
C GLY A 126 -1.44 -27.06 -8.56
N PRO A 127 -2.44 -27.17 -7.67
CA PRO A 127 -2.19 -27.23 -6.23
C PRO A 127 -1.49 -28.53 -5.86
N ARG A 128 -0.47 -28.45 -4.99
CA ARG A 128 0.28 -29.62 -4.55
C ARG A 128 0.64 -29.56 -3.07
N LYS A 129 0.83 -30.75 -2.48
CA LYS A 129 1.37 -30.86 -1.11
C LYS A 129 2.89 -30.63 -1.14
N LYS A 130 3.44 -30.06 -0.08
CA LYS A 130 4.86 -29.70 0.03
C LYS A 130 5.82 -30.89 -0.14
N THR A 131 5.34 -32.09 0.17
CA THR A 131 6.12 -33.35 0.13
C THR A 131 5.87 -34.20 -1.13
N ALA A 132 5.02 -33.77 -2.05
CA ALA A 132 4.71 -34.52 -3.26
C ALA A 132 5.74 -34.30 -4.34
N ASP A 133 6.14 -35.36 -5.04
CA ASP A 133 6.96 -35.26 -6.24
C ASP A 133 6.09 -34.79 -7.41
N TYR A 134 6.11 -33.50 -7.66
CA TYR A 134 5.28 -32.83 -8.64
C TYR A 134 5.72 -33.09 -10.09
N LYS A 135 7.02 -33.39 -10.28
CA LYS A 135 7.57 -33.69 -11.60
C LYS A 135 7.08 -35.05 -12.11
N ALA A 136 6.94 -36.03 -11.21
CA ALA A 136 6.36 -37.32 -11.54
C ALA A 136 4.87 -37.22 -11.90
N GLN A 137 4.17 -36.18 -11.42
CA GLN A 137 2.76 -35.89 -11.74
C GLN A 137 2.60 -35.03 -13.01
N GLY A 138 3.68 -34.68 -13.71
CA GLY A 138 3.63 -33.80 -14.87
C GLY A 138 3.28 -32.36 -14.58
N LEU A 139 3.40 -31.92 -13.30
CA LEU A 139 3.13 -30.56 -12.89
C LEU A 139 4.38 -29.68 -13.00
N GLY A 140 4.17 -28.44 -13.39
CA GLY A 140 5.22 -27.42 -13.43
C GLY A 140 5.53 -26.82 -12.05
N ASP A 141 6.43 -25.84 -12.02
CA ASP A 141 6.86 -25.18 -10.78
C ASP A 141 5.78 -24.28 -10.17
N CYS A 142 4.75 -23.90 -10.93
CA CYS A 142 3.67 -23.04 -10.44
C CYS A 142 2.61 -23.84 -9.66
N ILE A 143 2.35 -23.44 -8.41
CA ILE A 143 1.34 -24.07 -7.55
C ILE A 143 -0.05 -23.46 -7.67
N ASP A 144 -0.24 -22.52 -8.60
CA ASP A 144 -1.50 -21.79 -8.85
C ASP A 144 -2.09 -21.08 -7.62
N CYS A 145 -1.24 -20.53 -6.76
CA CYS A 145 -1.68 -19.83 -5.53
C CYS A 145 -2.21 -18.41 -5.75
N THR A 146 -2.19 -17.90 -6.99
CA THR A 146 -2.64 -16.55 -7.38
C THR A 146 -2.01 -15.36 -6.63
N LEU A 147 -1.00 -15.59 -5.79
CA LEU A 147 -0.36 -14.54 -4.99
C LEU A 147 0.28 -13.45 -5.87
N CYS A 148 0.91 -13.82 -6.98
CA CYS A 148 1.50 -12.89 -7.94
C CYS A 148 0.45 -11.93 -8.54
N VAL A 149 -0.73 -12.43 -8.88
CA VAL A 149 -1.86 -11.62 -9.40
C VAL A 149 -2.40 -10.68 -8.34
N GLN A 150 -2.59 -11.22 -7.13
CA GLN A 150 -3.10 -10.40 -6.01
C GLN A 150 -2.12 -9.32 -5.54
N VAL A 151 -0.81 -9.48 -5.77
CA VAL A 151 0.22 -8.47 -5.43
C VAL A 151 0.34 -7.41 -6.52
N CYS A 152 -0.05 -7.74 -7.74
CA CYS A 152 0.09 -6.85 -8.88
C CYS A 152 -0.78 -5.59 -8.67
N PRO A 153 -0.18 -4.39 -8.61
CA PRO A 153 -0.94 -3.16 -8.40
C PRO A 153 -1.80 -2.77 -9.61
N THR A 154 -1.46 -3.31 -10.80
CA THR A 154 -2.20 -3.06 -12.03
C THR A 154 -3.32 -4.06 -12.27
N GLY A 155 -3.43 -5.10 -11.44
CA GLY A 155 -4.46 -6.14 -11.57
C GLY A 155 -4.26 -7.09 -12.76
N ILE A 156 -3.06 -7.10 -13.35
CA ILE A 156 -2.73 -7.98 -14.50
C ILE A 156 -2.41 -9.38 -13.98
N ASP A 157 -2.89 -10.39 -14.69
CA ASP A 157 -2.43 -11.77 -14.45
C ASP A 157 -1.09 -12.01 -15.17
N ILE A 158 -0.01 -11.96 -14.40
CA ILE A 158 1.37 -12.14 -14.90
C ILE A 158 1.54 -13.51 -15.57
N ARG A 159 0.69 -14.48 -15.26
CA ARG A 159 0.79 -15.86 -15.76
C ARG A 159 0.27 -16.01 -17.18
N ASP A 160 -0.54 -15.08 -17.66
CA ASP A 160 -1.10 -15.09 -19.01
C ASP A 160 -0.17 -14.45 -20.06
N GLY A 161 1.03 -14.05 -19.60
CA GLY A 161 2.05 -13.39 -20.40
C GLY A 161 1.95 -11.86 -20.34
N LEU A 162 3.05 -11.19 -20.61
CA LEU A 162 3.18 -9.74 -20.80
C LEU A 162 3.48 -9.45 -22.25
#